data_361121ff6ebf6f83334ce89b1b65f623
#
_entry.id   361121ff6ebf6f83334ce89b1b65f623
#
_cell.length_a   1.000
_cell.length_b   1.000
_cell.length_c   1.000
_cell.angle_alpha   90.00
_cell.angle_beta   90.00
_cell.angle_gamma   90.00
#
_symmetry.space_group_name_H-M   'P 1'
#
loop_
_entity.id
_entity.type
_entity.pdbx_description
1 polymer ?
#
loop_
_entity_poly.entity_id
_entity_poly.type
_entity_poly.pdbx_seq_one_letter_code
_entity_poly.pdbx_strand_id
1 'polypeptide(L)'
;MLFGRRRFDPQPTSPAAVLLASSGEPFSRAAVKRAYELAAGEPVAVLSILKVYGSQFGLPNPGLLPTRREREEQLTIVRRAIDALERRGCTVDGQVAATRSAGRMIAKVARARKVRYVVMDSPTATGVRRIIEGEVTGIVRRRLRDAATLELVDGKP
;
A
#
# COMPACT_ATOMS: atom_id res chain seq x y z
N MET A 1 17.10 -18.21 -9.31
CA MET A 1 16.16 -18.37 -8.20
C MET A 1 14.83 -17.78 -8.56
N LEU A 2 13.82 -18.60 -8.60
CA LEU A 2 12.46 -18.25 -8.99
C LEU A 2 11.70 -17.41 -7.98
N PHE A 3 12.21 -17.24 -6.76
CA PHE A 3 11.52 -16.53 -5.68
C PHE A 3 11.41 -15.01 -5.86
N GLY A 4 12.32 -14.40 -6.63
CA GLY A 4 12.32 -12.94 -6.81
C GLY A 4 11.25 -12.41 -7.78
N ARG A 5 10.79 -13.21 -8.73
CA ARG A 5 9.84 -12.74 -9.75
C ARG A 5 8.39 -12.75 -9.30
N ARG A 6 8.02 -13.59 -8.34
CA ARG A 6 6.64 -13.66 -7.84
C ARG A 6 6.31 -12.56 -6.81
N ARG A 7 7.33 -11.93 -6.23
CA ARG A 7 7.17 -10.90 -5.20
C ARG A 7 6.68 -9.55 -5.74
N PHE A 8 6.94 -9.29 -7.00
CA PHE A 8 6.64 -8.01 -7.66
C PHE A 8 5.90 -8.19 -8.97
N ASP A 9 4.82 -8.96 -8.92
CA ASP A 9 3.91 -9.04 -10.06
C ASP A 9 3.29 -7.65 -10.25
N PRO A 10 3.47 -7.02 -11.41
CA PRO A 10 2.94 -5.67 -11.63
C PRO A 10 1.41 -5.59 -11.55
N GLN A 11 0.72 -6.70 -11.71
CA GLN A 11 -0.74 -6.75 -11.61
C GLN A 11 -1.21 -8.06 -10.97
N PRO A 12 -0.86 -8.31 -9.70
CA PRO A 12 -1.33 -9.52 -9.04
C PRO A 12 -2.85 -9.47 -8.88
N THR A 13 -3.52 -10.51 -9.34
CA THR A 13 -4.98 -10.64 -9.29
C THR A 13 -5.45 -11.73 -8.35
N SER A 14 -4.54 -12.54 -7.83
CA SER A 14 -4.87 -13.61 -6.89
C SER A 14 -5.46 -13.06 -5.60
N PRO A 15 -6.47 -13.74 -5.01
CA PRO A 15 -7.04 -13.30 -3.74
C PRO A 15 -6.01 -13.25 -2.61
N ALA A 16 -6.16 -12.27 -1.74
CA ALA A 16 -5.41 -12.15 -0.50
C ALA A 16 -6.37 -11.86 0.65
N ALA A 17 -6.01 -12.20 1.87
CA ALA A 17 -6.85 -11.91 3.02
C ALA A 17 -6.72 -10.45 3.46
N VAL A 18 -5.51 -9.92 3.38
CA VAL A 18 -5.17 -8.57 3.86
C VAL A 18 -4.36 -7.82 2.81
N LEU A 19 -4.67 -6.54 2.65
CA LEU A 19 -3.85 -5.59 1.91
C LEU A 19 -3.17 -4.67 2.92
N LEU A 20 -1.86 -4.74 3.03
CA LEU A 20 -1.04 -3.78 3.76
C LEU A 20 -0.64 -2.67 2.79
N ALA A 21 -1.18 -1.47 2.99
CA ALA A 21 -1.04 -0.37 2.04
C ALA A 21 -0.40 0.87 2.67
N SER A 22 0.37 1.58 1.87
CA SER A 22 1.00 2.85 2.23
C SER A 22 0.87 3.85 1.10
N SER A 23 0.70 5.11 1.43
CA SER A 23 0.72 6.21 0.45
C SER A 23 2.13 6.74 0.14
N GLY A 24 3.15 5.92 0.35
CA GLY A 24 4.55 6.21 0.04
C GLY A 24 5.48 6.23 1.25
N GLU A 25 4.93 6.13 2.45
CA GLU A 25 5.73 6.08 3.69
C GLU A 25 6.13 4.63 4.02
N PRO A 26 7.25 4.44 4.74
CA PRO A 26 7.61 3.13 5.25
C PRO A 26 6.52 2.55 6.15
N PHE A 27 6.35 1.24 6.13
CA PHE A 27 5.39 0.55 7.00
C PHE A 27 5.94 0.47 8.43
N SER A 28 5.10 0.79 9.42
CA SER A 28 5.47 0.59 10.82
C SER A 28 5.50 -0.90 11.18
N ARG A 29 6.22 -1.24 12.24
CA ARG A 29 6.20 -2.60 12.80
C ARG A 29 4.81 -3.00 13.25
N ALA A 30 4.07 -2.06 13.82
CA ALA A 30 2.70 -2.28 14.27
C ALA A 30 1.77 -2.63 13.10
N ALA A 31 1.88 -1.95 11.96
CA ALA A 31 1.08 -2.24 10.78
C ALA A 31 1.42 -3.62 10.21
N VAL A 32 2.70 -3.97 10.11
CA VAL A 32 3.14 -5.30 9.65
C VAL A 32 2.61 -6.39 10.57
N LYS A 33 2.73 -6.20 11.88
CA LYS A 33 2.20 -7.14 12.89
C LYS A 33 0.69 -7.30 12.76
N ARG A 34 -0.03 -6.21 12.62
CA ARG A 34 -1.49 -6.24 12.48
C ARG A 34 -1.92 -6.96 11.21
N ALA A 35 -1.25 -6.72 10.10
CA ALA A 35 -1.52 -7.44 8.85
C ALA A 35 -1.31 -8.96 9.02
N TYR A 36 -0.24 -9.36 9.69
CA TYR A 36 0.01 -10.76 10.02
C TYR A 36 -1.12 -11.37 10.85
N GLU A 37 -1.53 -10.70 11.90
CA GLU A 37 -2.60 -11.16 12.80
C GLU A 37 -3.94 -11.32 12.06
N LEU A 38 -4.32 -10.32 11.28
CA LEU A 38 -5.58 -10.33 10.55
C LEU A 38 -5.60 -11.34 9.41
N ALA A 39 -4.46 -11.64 8.82
CA ALA A 39 -4.35 -12.63 7.76
C ALA A 39 -4.64 -14.06 8.24
N ALA A 40 -4.35 -14.36 9.50
CA ALA A 40 -4.64 -15.66 10.11
C ALA A 40 -4.17 -16.84 9.27
N GLY A 41 -2.95 -16.79 8.74
CA GLY A 41 -2.36 -17.83 7.91
C GLY A 41 -2.65 -17.72 6.41
N GLU A 42 -3.52 -16.82 6.00
CA GLU A 42 -3.83 -16.59 4.59
C GLU A 42 -2.90 -15.55 3.94
N PRO A 43 -2.86 -15.45 2.59
CA PRO A 43 -1.95 -14.54 1.90
C PRO A 43 -2.15 -13.07 2.24
N VAL A 44 -1.04 -12.33 2.27
CA VAL A 44 -1.00 -10.87 2.45
C VAL A 44 -0.46 -10.22 1.19
N ALA A 45 -1.12 -9.18 0.74
CA ALA A 45 -0.63 -8.30 -0.32
C ALA A 45 -0.05 -7.03 0.27
N VAL A 46 1.06 -6.56 -0.27
CA VAL A 46 1.70 -5.30 0.13
C VAL A 46 1.66 -4.33 -1.04
N LEU A 47 1.19 -3.12 -0.79
CA LEU A 47 1.08 -2.06 -1.80
C LEU A 47 1.68 -0.77 -1.29
N SER A 48 2.62 -0.20 -2.02
CA SER A 48 3.07 1.16 -1.82
C SER A 48 2.72 2.04 -3.01
N ILE A 49 2.26 3.25 -2.73
CA ILE A 49 1.86 4.20 -3.76
C ILE A 49 2.99 5.18 -4.03
N LEU A 50 3.33 5.30 -5.29
CA LEU A 50 4.20 6.31 -5.82
C LEU A 50 3.34 7.43 -6.42
N LYS A 51 3.29 8.58 -5.76
CA LYS A 51 2.43 9.68 -6.22
C LYS A 51 2.96 10.31 -7.49
N VAL A 52 2.07 10.44 -8.46
CA VAL A 52 2.29 11.23 -9.68
C VAL A 52 1.60 12.57 -9.46
N TYR A 53 2.38 13.65 -9.45
CA TYR A 53 1.82 14.99 -9.33
C TYR A 53 1.19 15.41 -10.66
N GLY A 54 0.04 16.10 -10.55
CA GLY A 54 -0.80 16.39 -11.69
C GLY A 54 -0.14 17.23 -12.80
N SER A 55 -0.63 17.03 -14.01
CA SER A 55 -0.32 17.87 -15.14
C SER A 55 -1.18 19.13 -15.13
N GLN A 56 -0.61 20.28 -15.44
CA GLN A 56 -1.40 21.43 -15.88
C GLN A 56 -1.93 21.16 -17.29
N PHE A 57 -3.21 21.43 -17.53
CA PHE A 57 -3.87 21.30 -18.84
C PHE A 57 -3.93 19.89 -19.43
N GLY A 58 -3.93 18.85 -18.61
CA GLY A 58 -4.08 17.48 -19.10
C GLY A 58 -2.84 16.89 -19.80
N LEU A 59 -1.76 17.65 -19.92
CA LEU A 59 -0.51 17.16 -20.50
C LEU A 59 0.44 16.68 -19.41
N PRO A 60 1.04 15.48 -19.54
CA PRO A 60 2.02 15.03 -18.58
C PRO A 60 3.24 15.95 -18.59
N ASN A 61 3.60 16.48 -17.45
CA ASN A 61 4.86 17.19 -17.29
C ASN A 61 5.95 16.18 -16.96
N PRO A 62 6.95 15.98 -17.83
CA PRO A 62 8.02 15.01 -17.59
C PRO A 62 8.76 15.21 -16.26
N GLY A 63 8.86 16.46 -15.78
CA GLY A 63 9.47 16.77 -14.51
C GLY A 63 8.66 16.35 -13.26
N LEU A 64 7.40 15.96 -13.45
CA LEU A 64 6.52 15.49 -12.37
C LEU A 64 6.34 13.97 -12.38
N LEU A 65 6.91 13.27 -13.34
CA LEU A 65 6.92 11.81 -13.36
C LEU A 65 7.90 11.28 -12.29
N PRO A 66 7.57 10.14 -11.65
CA PRO A 66 8.46 9.54 -10.67
C PRO A 66 9.82 9.21 -11.28
N THR A 67 10.87 9.58 -10.57
CA THR A 67 12.23 9.24 -10.97
C THR A 67 12.50 7.75 -10.70
N ARG A 68 13.54 7.22 -11.34
CA ARG A 68 14.01 5.86 -11.06
C ARG A 68 14.37 5.68 -9.59
N ARG A 69 15.00 6.69 -8.98
CA ARG A 69 15.37 6.67 -7.56
C ARG A 69 14.13 6.56 -6.66
N GLU A 70 13.10 7.34 -6.93
CA GLU A 70 11.83 7.27 -6.18
C GLU A 70 11.18 5.91 -6.28
N ARG A 71 11.20 5.29 -7.46
CA ARG A 71 10.71 3.93 -7.66
C ARG A 71 11.51 2.91 -6.86
N GLU A 72 12.83 3.01 -6.86
CA GLU A 72 13.72 2.13 -6.11
C GLU A 72 13.50 2.26 -4.60
N GLU A 73 13.28 3.48 -4.11
CA GLU A 73 12.94 3.73 -2.71
C GLU A 73 11.63 3.03 -2.31
N GLN A 74 10.60 3.14 -3.15
CA GLN A 74 9.32 2.48 -2.91
C GLN A 74 9.44 0.95 -2.97
N LEU A 75 10.21 0.42 -3.89
CA LEU A 75 10.50 -1.02 -3.95
C LEU A 75 11.20 -1.50 -2.69
N THR A 76 12.12 -0.71 -2.15
CA THR A 76 12.80 -1.03 -0.89
C THR A 76 11.82 -1.09 0.28
N ILE A 77 10.88 -0.15 0.36
CA ILE A 77 9.83 -0.13 1.38
C ILE A 77 8.99 -1.40 1.30
N VAL A 78 8.55 -1.77 0.11
CA VAL A 78 7.75 -2.99 -0.12
C VAL A 78 8.54 -4.25 0.24
N ARG A 79 9.81 -4.34 -0.18
CA ARG A 79 10.66 -5.50 0.13
C ARG A 79 10.85 -5.69 1.63
N ARG A 80 11.06 -4.62 2.38
CA ARG A 80 11.20 -4.70 3.84
C ARG A 80 9.94 -5.26 4.50
N ALA A 81 8.77 -4.83 4.05
CA ALA A 81 7.51 -5.35 4.55
C ALA A 81 7.33 -6.83 4.18
N ILE A 82 7.63 -7.20 2.93
CA ILE A 82 7.56 -8.59 2.48
C ILE A 82 8.49 -9.47 3.31
N ASP A 83 9.73 -9.07 3.50
CA ASP A 83 10.71 -9.84 4.27
C ASP A 83 10.26 -10.01 5.73
N ALA A 84 9.71 -8.98 6.34
CA ALA A 84 9.17 -9.04 7.70
C ALA A 84 8.00 -10.01 7.83
N LEU A 85 7.08 -10.00 6.86
CA LEU A 85 5.94 -10.91 6.83
C LEU A 85 6.35 -12.35 6.52
N GLU A 86 7.27 -12.56 5.60
CA GLU A 86 7.79 -13.90 5.27
C GLU A 86 8.51 -14.53 6.46
N ARG A 87 9.26 -13.75 7.25
CA ARG A 87 9.90 -14.24 8.48
C ARG A 87 8.87 -14.72 9.51
N ARG A 88 7.64 -14.23 9.44
CA ARG A 88 6.51 -14.69 10.27
C ARG A 88 5.76 -15.87 9.65
N GLY A 89 6.18 -16.35 8.51
CA GLY A 89 5.56 -17.48 7.81
C GLY A 89 4.43 -17.12 6.86
N CYS A 90 4.24 -15.84 6.56
CA CYS A 90 3.21 -15.42 5.59
C CYS A 90 3.59 -15.72 4.15
N THR A 91 2.59 -16.07 3.34
CA THR A 91 2.68 -15.98 1.89
C THR A 91 2.40 -14.54 1.50
N VAL A 92 3.35 -13.88 0.84
CA VAL A 92 3.29 -12.43 0.58
C VAL A 92 3.66 -12.13 -0.85
N ASP A 93 2.94 -11.21 -1.45
CA ASP A 93 3.37 -10.54 -2.68
C ASP A 93 3.30 -9.03 -2.49
N GLY A 94 3.93 -8.29 -3.38
CA GLY A 94 3.94 -6.83 -3.28
C GLY A 94 4.03 -6.15 -4.62
N GLN A 95 3.57 -4.90 -4.64
CA GLN A 95 3.68 -4.04 -5.80
C GLN A 95 3.85 -2.58 -5.41
N VAL A 96 4.44 -1.83 -6.31
CA VAL A 96 4.46 -0.37 -6.29
C VAL A 96 3.56 0.11 -7.42
N ALA A 97 2.60 0.97 -7.12
CA ALA A 97 1.70 1.54 -8.10
C ALA A 97 1.88 3.05 -8.19
N ALA A 98 2.08 3.56 -9.40
CA ALA A 98 2.15 4.99 -9.66
C ALA A 98 0.76 5.53 -9.97
N THR A 99 0.30 6.53 -9.24
CA THR A 99 -1.04 7.09 -9.42
C THR A 99 -1.13 8.52 -8.90
N ARG A 100 -2.10 9.27 -9.44
CA ARG A 100 -2.46 10.59 -8.93
C ARG A 100 -3.38 10.51 -7.71
N SER A 101 -4.08 9.40 -7.54
CA SER A 101 -5.07 9.20 -6.47
C SER A 101 -4.76 7.93 -5.69
N ALA A 102 -4.01 8.10 -4.60
CA ALA A 102 -3.61 6.98 -3.74
C ALA A 102 -4.82 6.25 -3.16
N GLY A 103 -5.80 6.97 -2.64
CA GLY A 103 -6.97 6.36 -2.03
C GLY A 103 -7.79 5.51 -3.00
N ARG A 104 -7.97 5.99 -4.22
CA ARG A 104 -8.67 5.24 -5.27
C ARG A 104 -7.92 3.98 -5.66
N MET A 105 -6.60 4.08 -5.81
CA MET A 105 -5.77 2.93 -6.19
C MET A 105 -5.78 1.86 -5.09
N ILE A 106 -5.64 2.24 -3.84
CA ILE A 106 -5.69 1.32 -2.71
C ILE A 106 -7.03 0.58 -2.68
N ALA A 107 -8.13 1.30 -2.79
CA ALA A 107 -9.47 0.70 -2.81
C ALA A 107 -9.67 -0.23 -4.02
N LYS A 108 -9.18 0.17 -5.19
CA LYS A 108 -9.24 -0.64 -6.42
C LYS A 108 -8.48 -1.96 -6.25
N VAL A 109 -7.26 -1.92 -5.73
CA VAL A 109 -6.45 -3.12 -5.48
C VAL A 109 -7.12 -4.01 -4.43
N ALA A 110 -7.62 -3.43 -3.35
CA ALA A 110 -8.32 -4.17 -2.30
C ALA A 110 -9.52 -4.95 -2.87
N ARG A 111 -10.31 -4.31 -3.71
CA ARG A 111 -11.46 -4.98 -4.37
C ARG A 111 -11.02 -6.05 -5.35
N ALA A 112 -10.03 -5.78 -6.18
CA ALA A 112 -9.51 -6.73 -7.16
C ALA A 112 -8.93 -7.98 -6.49
N ARG A 113 -8.26 -7.80 -5.35
CA ARG A 113 -7.66 -8.88 -4.55
C ARG A 113 -8.65 -9.52 -3.57
N LYS A 114 -9.88 -9.04 -3.48
CA LYS A 114 -10.94 -9.53 -2.59
C LYS A 114 -10.51 -9.65 -1.14
N VAL A 115 -9.74 -8.67 -0.64
CA VAL A 115 -9.27 -8.65 0.73
C VAL A 115 -10.42 -8.40 1.71
N ARG A 116 -10.29 -8.94 2.93
CA ARG A 116 -11.22 -8.65 4.02
C ARG A 116 -10.81 -7.41 4.81
N TYR A 117 -9.51 -7.14 4.88
CA TYR A 117 -8.95 -6.02 5.63
C TYR A 117 -7.94 -5.25 4.80
N VAL A 118 -7.99 -3.94 4.93
CA VAL A 118 -6.92 -3.05 4.48
C VAL A 118 -6.27 -2.47 5.72
N VAL A 119 -4.97 -2.68 5.89
CA VAL A 119 -4.19 -2.16 7.01
C VAL A 119 -3.34 -1.00 6.54
N MET A 120 -3.46 0.13 7.21
CA MET A 120 -2.66 1.32 6.94
C MET A 120 -2.20 1.94 8.26
N ASP A 121 -1.05 2.59 8.24
CA ASP A 121 -0.65 3.42 9.36
C ASP A 121 -1.55 4.66 9.46
N SER A 122 -1.89 5.04 10.70
CA SER A 122 -2.61 6.29 10.94
C SER A 122 -1.76 7.48 10.52
N PRO A 123 -2.39 8.56 9.99
CA PRO A 123 -1.67 9.79 9.69
C PRO A 123 -1.00 10.35 10.97
N THR A 124 0.32 10.41 10.97
CA THR A 124 1.09 10.92 12.12
C THR A 124 1.68 12.30 11.90
N ALA A 125 1.68 12.76 10.64
CA ALA A 125 2.21 14.05 10.28
C ALA A 125 1.31 15.21 10.76
N THR A 126 1.91 16.38 10.95
CA THR A 126 1.21 17.61 11.32
C THR A 126 1.04 18.54 10.13
N GLY A 127 0.11 19.49 10.21
CA GLY A 127 -0.11 20.50 9.18
C GLY A 127 -0.75 19.97 7.89
N VAL A 128 -0.33 20.52 6.76
CA VAL A 128 -0.90 20.20 5.43
C VAL A 128 -0.74 18.72 5.09
N ARG A 129 0.39 18.12 5.45
CA ARG A 129 0.66 16.70 5.21
C ARG A 129 -0.35 15.81 5.94
N ARG A 130 -0.72 16.16 7.16
CA ARG A 130 -1.76 15.44 7.92
C ARG A 130 -3.11 15.47 7.22
N ILE A 131 -3.47 16.62 6.65
CA ILE A 131 -4.73 16.79 5.91
C ILE A 131 -4.73 15.88 4.67
N ILE A 132 -3.64 15.84 3.91
CA ILE A 132 -3.51 15.01 2.70
C ILE A 132 -3.57 13.52 3.05
N GLU A 133 -2.85 13.08 4.08
CA GLU A 133 -2.86 11.68 4.51
C GLU A 133 -4.22 11.27 5.08
N GLY A 134 -4.87 12.13 5.85
CA GLY A 134 -6.24 11.91 6.33
C GLY A 134 -7.25 11.84 5.19
N GLU A 135 -7.04 12.60 4.13
CA GLU A 135 -7.88 12.52 2.92
C GLU A 135 -7.75 11.17 2.22
N VAL A 136 -6.53 10.62 2.13
CA VAL A 136 -6.31 9.29 1.54
C VAL A 136 -7.09 8.22 2.30
N THR A 137 -6.97 8.18 3.63
CA THR A 137 -7.69 7.19 4.46
C THR A 137 -9.21 7.38 4.38
N GLY A 138 -9.69 8.61 4.31
CA GLY A 138 -11.09 8.93 4.11
C GLY A 138 -11.64 8.43 2.77
N ILE A 139 -10.88 8.59 1.69
CA ILE A 139 -11.24 8.09 0.37
C ILE A 139 -11.27 6.56 0.36
N VAL A 140 -10.27 5.91 0.94
CA VAL A 140 -10.22 4.44 1.05
C VAL A 140 -11.47 3.94 1.77
N ARG A 141 -11.78 4.50 2.92
CA ARG A 141 -12.95 4.10 3.72
C ARG A 141 -14.25 4.24 2.95
N ARG A 142 -14.46 5.36 2.29
CA ARG A 142 -15.68 5.61 1.50
C ARG A 142 -15.80 4.67 0.31
N ARG A 143 -14.70 4.34 -0.35
CA ARG A 143 -14.70 3.49 -1.53
C ARG A 143 -14.79 2.01 -1.22
N LEU A 144 -14.27 1.57 -0.07
CA LEU A 144 -14.39 0.18 0.36
C LEU A 144 -15.81 -0.17 0.80
N ARG A 145 -16.49 0.75 1.48
CA ARG A 145 -17.83 0.49 2.06
C ARG A 145 -17.83 -0.85 2.82
N ASP A 146 -18.69 -1.77 2.39
CA ASP A 146 -18.84 -3.09 3.00
C ASP A 146 -17.93 -4.16 2.37
N ALA A 147 -17.15 -3.81 1.34
CA ALA A 147 -16.30 -4.78 0.64
C ALA A 147 -15.12 -5.25 1.50
N ALA A 148 -14.57 -4.37 2.32
CA ALA A 148 -13.47 -4.67 3.23
C ALA A 148 -13.47 -3.69 4.40
N THR A 149 -12.81 -4.06 5.50
CA THR A 149 -12.65 -3.21 6.67
C THR A 149 -11.30 -2.51 6.64
N LEU A 150 -11.30 -1.19 6.80
CA LEU A 150 -10.07 -0.42 6.96
C LEU A 150 -9.64 -0.43 8.43
N GLU A 151 -8.44 -0.96 8.68
CA GLU A 151 -7.78 -0.92 9.98
C GLU A 151 -6.67 0.12 9.95
N LEU A 152 -6.79 1.16 10.78
CA LEU A 152 -5.74 2.14 10.97
C LEU A 152 -4.94 1.77 12.21
N VAL A 153 -3.63 1.73 12.06
CA VAL A 153 -2.70 1.36 13.13
C VAL A 153 -1.90 2.58 13.54
N ASP A 154 -1.81 2.81 14.83
CA ASP A 154 -0.96 3.87 15.37
C ASP A 154 0.48 3.38 15.39
N GLY A 155 1.23 3.79 14.37
CA GLY A 155 2.60 3.36 14.13
C GLY A 155 3.65 4.19 14.86
N LYS A 156 3.39 4.68 16.04
CA LYS A 156 4.42 5.39 16.82
C LYS A 156 5.61 4.49 17.10
N PRO A 157 6.83 5.01 16.88
CA PRO A 157 8.03 4.25 17.21
C PRO A 157 8.14 3.94 18.70
#